data_b095bf04d08ff22e6fd42344f6b24ef9
#
_entry.id   b095bf04d08ff22e6fd42344f6b24ef9
#
_cell.length_a   1.000
_cell.length_b   1.000
_cell.length_c   1.000
_cell.angle_alpha   90.00
_cell.angle_beta   90.00
_cell.angle_gamma   90.00
#
_symmetry.space_group_name_H-M   'P 1'
#
loop_
_entity.id
_entity.type
_entity.pdbx_description
1 polymer ?
#
loop_
_entity_poly.entity_id
_entity_poly.type
_entity_poly.pdbx_seq_one_letter_code
_entity_poly.pdbx_strand_id
1 'polypeptide(L)'
;DIKGKRVTVVGRSLVIGKPVSMLLMKRNATVTVCHTKTVDMAGTCKNAEILVAAAGSARMIKKEYVADGAVVIDVGINVDDEGNLCGDVDFDAISDIAAAATPVPGGVGSVTTSVLAKHLVKAAMAR
;
A
#
# COMPACT_ATOMS: atom_id res chain seq x y z
N ASP A 1 13.23 6.05 8.29
CA ASP A 1 14.10 5.30 7.40
C ASP A 1 13.55 3.89 7.21
N ILE A 2 13.54 3.41 5.96
CA ILE A 2 13.04 2.06 5.62
C ILE A 2 14.16 1.03 5.43
N LYS A 3 15.41 1.45 5.58
CA LYS A 3 16.57 0.56 5.47
C LYS A 3 16.47 -0.60 6.46
N GLY A 4 16.54 -1.83 5.96
CA GLY A 4 16.45 -3.06 6.74
C GLY A 4 15.04 -3.43 7.21
N LYS A 5 14.03 -2.60 6.94
CA LYS A 5 12.65 -2.89 7.32
C LYS A 5 12.05 -4.01 6.48
N ARG A 6 11.23 -4.84 7.11
CA ARG A 6 10.43 -5.86 6.41
C ARG A 6 9.19 -5.18 5.83
N VAL A 7 9.12 -5.15 4.51
CA VAL A 7 7.99 -4.56 3.77
C VAL A 7 7.30 -5.67 2.99
N THR A 8 6.00 -5.82 3.17
CA THR A 8 5.19 -6.69 2.33
C THR A 8 4.33 -5.85 1.39
N VAL A 9 4.39 -6.16 0.10
CA VAL A 9 3.58 -5.55 -0.95
C VAL A 9 2.55 -6.57 -1.41
N VAL A 10 1.27 -6.25 -1.25
CA VAL A 10 0.16 -7.09 -1.70
C VAL A 10 -0.31 -6.60 -3.07
N GLY A 11 0.03 -7.35 -4.09
CA GLY A 11 -0.21 -7.02 -5.48
C GLY A 11 1.09 -6.96 -6.29
N ARG A 12 1.01 -7.35 -7.55
CA ARG A 12 2.17 -7.40 -8.46
C ARG A 12 1.88 -6.85 -9.85
N SER A 13 1.03 -5.83 -9.93
CA SER A 13 0.77 -5.16 -11.20
C SER A 13 2.01 -4.44 -11.72
N LEU A 14 2.07 -4.23 -13.03
CA LEU A 14 3.13 -3.44 -13.66
C LEU A 14 3.06 -1.95 -13.29
N VAL A 15 1.89 -1.50 -12.83
CA VAL A 15 1.65 -0.08 -12.51
C VAL A 15 2.06 0.26 -11.08
N ILE A 16 1.75 -0.60 -10.12
CA ILE A 16 1.95 -0.33 -8.69
C ILE A 16 2.86 -1.37 -8.02
N GLY A 17 2.43 -2.63 -7.94
CA GLY A 17 3.09 -3.63 -7.10
C GLY A 17 4.55 -3.86 -7.45
N LYS A 18 4.85 -4.10 -8.72
CA LYS A 18 6.23 -4.30 -9.19
C LYS A 18 7.09 -3.04 -9.06
N PRO A 19 6.67 -1.86 -9.54
CA PRO A 19 7.47 -0.65 -9.41
C PRO A 19 7.76 -0.25 -7.96
N VAL A 20 6.76 -0.30 -7.07
CA VAL A 20 6.97 0.06 -5.67
C VAL A 20 7.91 -0.90 -4.98
N SER A 21 7.82 -2.19 -5.28
CA SER A 21 8.75 -3.21 -4.74
C SER A 21 10.19 -2.93 -5.14
N MET A 22 10.42 -2.56 -6.39
CA MET A 22 11.75 -2.17 -6.90
C MET A 22 12.29 -0.91 -6.20
N LEU A 23 11.44 0.09 -6.02
CA LEU A 23 11.82 1.33 -5.32
C LEU A 23 12.16 1.08 -3.84
N LEU A 24 11.40 0.22 -3.18
CA LEU A 24 11.66 -0.15 -1.79
C LEU A 24 12.98 -0.91 -1.64
N MET A 25 13.26 -1.86 -2.54
CA MET A 25 14.55 -2.56 -2.58
C MET A 25 15.72 -1.60 -2.82
N LYS A 26 15.57 -0.63 -3.72
CA LYS A 26 16.58 0.40 -3.98
C LYS A 26 16.89 1.22 -2.72
N ARG A 27 15.96 1.31 -1.79
CA ARG A 27 16.13 1.98 -0.48
C ARG A 27 16.53 1.01 0.63
N ASN A 28 16.99 -0.17 0.26
CA ASN A 28 17.50 -1.19 1.17
C ASN A 28 16.45 -1.78 2.13
N ALA A 29 15.18 -1.77 1.76
CA ALA A 29 14.15 -2.53 2.47
C ALA A 29 14.24 -4.02 2.09
N THR A 30 13.83 -4.90 2.99
CA THR A 30 13.60 -6.31 2.70
C THR A 30 12.15 -6.48 2.25
N VAL A 31 11.94 -6.85 0.99
CA VAL A 31 10.62 -6.81 0.36
C VAL A 31 10.09 -8.21 0.09
N THR A 32 8.89 -8.48 0.54
CA THR A 32 8.08 -9.65 0.17
C THR A 32 6.92 -9.20 -0.71
N VAL A 33 6.69 -9.89 -1.81
CA VAL A 33 5.56 -9.61 -2.72
C VAL A 33 4.55 -10.73 -2.61
N CYS A 34 3.31 -10.39 -2.24
CA CYS A 34 2.19 -11.31 -2.18
C CYS A 34 1.25 -11.10 -3.38
N HIS A 35 0.59 -12.16 -3.79
CA HIS A 35 -0.37 -12.16 -4.90
C HIS A 35 -1.41 -13.28 -4.71
N THR A 36 -2.35 -13.39 -5.62
CA THR A 36 -3.48 -14.36 -5.54
C THR A 36 -3.06 -15.82 -5.40
N LYS A 37 -1.82 -16.17 -5.70
CA LYS A 37 -1.28 -17.52 -5.57
C LYS A 37 -0.40 -17.71 -4.32
N THR A 38 -0.26 -16.67 -3.50
CA THR A 38 0.52 -16.75 -2.25
C THR A 38 -0.17 -17.67 -1.26
N VAL A 39 0.56 -18.65 -0.77
CA VAL A 39 0.10 -19.52 0.31
C VAL A 39 0.19 -18.76 1.62
N ASP A 40 -0.87 -18.78 2.43
CA ASP A 40 -0.97 -18.07 3.71
C ASP A 40 -0.56 -16.59 3.59
N MET A 41 -1.30 -15.85 2.77
CA MET A 41 -1.05 -14.43 2.56
C MET A 41 -1.17 -13.63 3.86
N ALA A 42 -2.17 -13.93 4.69
CA ALA A 42 -2.38 -13.23 5.96
C ALA A 42 -1.18 -13.39 6.90
N GLY A 43 -0.69 -14.62 7.09
CA GLY A 43 0.49 -14.88 7.90
C GLY A 43 1.75 -14.22 7.35
N THR A 44 1.93 -14.22 6.04
CA THR A 44 3.05 -13.51 5.40
C THR A 44 2.97 -12.00 5.64
N CYS A 45 1.81 -11.40 5.46
CA CYS A 45 1.60 -9.96 5.69
C CYS A 45 1.82 -9.58 7.16
N LYS A 46 1.42 -10.44 8.09
CA LYS A 46 1.57 -10.20 9.53
C LYS A 46 3.03 -10.13 10.02
N ASN A 47 3.98 -10.53 9.20
CA ASN A 47 5.40 -10.39 9.50
C ASN A 47 5.98 -9.03 9.07
N ALA A 48 5.20 -8.20 8.40
CA ALA A 48 5.66 -6.92 7.88
C ALA A 48 5.63 -5.81 8.93
N GLU A 49 6.67 -4.99 8.94
CA GLU A 49 6.68 -3.71 9.65
C GLU A 49 5.97 -2.62 8.85
N ILE A 50 6.00 -2.76 7.53
CA ILE A 50 5.29 -1.88 6.58
C ILE A 50 4.51 -2.76 5.61
N LEU A 51 3.22 -2.54 5.50
CA LEU A 51 2.34 -3.24 4.57
C LEU A 51 1.84 -2.26 3.51
N VAL A 52 2.08 -2.59 2.24
CA VAL A 52 1.58 -1.82 1.09
C VAL A 52 0.48 -2.64 0.42
N ALA A 53 -0.74 -2.15 0.46
CA ALA A 53 -1.90 -2.81 -0.14
C ALA A 53 -2.15 -2.23 -1.54
N ALA A 54 -2.01 -3.07 -2.56
CA ALA A 54 -2.20 -2.74 -3.97
C ALA A 54 -2.82 -3.92 -4.73
N ALA A 55 -3.82 -4.56 -4.12
CA ALA A 55 -4.48 -5.78 -4.62
C ALA A 55 -5.66 -5.49 -5.55
N GLY A 56 -6.25 -4.29 -5.47
CA GLY A 56 -7.45 -3.95 -6.24
C GLY A 56 -8.70 -4.71 -5.77
N SER A 57 -8.79 -5.01 -4.49
CA SER A 57 -9.91 -5.74 -3.89
C SER A 57 -10.38 -5.05 -2.61
N ALA A 58 -11.63 -4.54 -2.65
CA ALA A 58 -12.19 -3.73 -1.58
C ALA A 58 -12.14 -4.40 -0.22
N ARG A 59 -11.52 -3.74 0.75
CA ARG A 59 -11.44 -4.16 2.16
C ARG A 59 -10.96 -5.60 2.38
N MET A 60 -10.11 -6.11 1.48
CA MET A 60 -9.54 -7.45 1.56
C MET A 60 -8.58 -7.58 2.75
N ILE A 61 -7.82 -6.54 3.04
CA ILE A 61 -6.84 -6.51 4.13
C ILE A 61 -7.54 -6.18 5.43
N LYS A 62 -7.65 -7.18 6.28
CA LYS A 62 -8.30 -7.09 7.59
C LYS A 62 -7.27 -7.28 8.71
N LYS A 63 -7.73 -7.36 9.94
CA LYS A 63 -6.91 -7.43 11.15
C LYS A 63 -5.88 -8.56 11.13
N GLU A 64 -6.23 -9.71 10.58
CA GLU A 64 -5.35 -10.88 10.49
C GLU A 64 -4.15 -10.69 9.55
N TYR A 65 -4.17 -9.67 8.69
CA TYR A 65 -3.06 -9.33 7.79
C TYR A 65 -2.05 -8.36 8.39
N VAL A 66 -2.40 -7.68 9.47
CA VAL A 66 -1.65 -6.53 9.99
C VAL A 66 -0.99 -6.86 11.32
N ALA A 67 0.32 -6.66 11.41
CA ALA A 67 1.05 -6.78 12.67
C ALA A 67 0.72 -5.59 13.61
N ASP A 68 0.76 -5.85 14.89
CA ASP A 68 0.64 -4.79 15.89
C ASP A 68 1.77 -3.76 15.69
N GLY A 69 1.41 -2.49 15.60
CA GLY A 69 2.36 -1.42 15.39
C GLY A 69 2.89 -1.27 13.95
N ALA A 70 2.34 -2.02 12.98
CA ALA A 70 2.73 -1.86 11.58
C ALA A 70 2.26 -0.53 10.98
N VAL A 71 2.98 -0.07 9.99
CA VAL A 71 2.55 1.05 9.11
C VAL A 71 1.86 0.46 7.89
N VAL A 72 0.65 0.91 7.60
CA VAL A 72 -0.16 0.41 6.49
C VAL A 72 -0.37 1.50 5.45
N ILE A 73 0.02 1.22 4.22
CA ILE A 73 -0.12 2.13 3.08
C ILE A 73 -1.11 1.50 2.09
N ASP A 74 -2.29 2.09 2.00
CA ASP A 74 -3.36 1.63 1.12
C ASP A 74 -3.31 2.40 -0.20
N VAL A 75 -2.98 1.70 -1.28
CA VAL A 75 -2.96 2.24 -2.65
C VAL A 75 -4.23 1.85 -3.40
N GLY A 76 -5.07 1.02 -2.80
CA GLY A 76 -6.32 0.56 -3.40
C GLY A 76 -7.31 1.69 -3.63
N ILE A 77 -8.00 1.63 -4.75
CA ILE A 77 -9.14 2.51 -5.07
C ILE A 77 -10.27 1.63 -5.57
N ASN A 78 -11.30 1.50 -4.77
CA ASN A 78 -12.46 0.67 -5.08
C ASN A 78 -13.73 1.45 -4.78
N VAL A 79 -14.84 0.98 -5.34
CA VAL A 79 -16.17 1.45 -4.99
C VAL A 79 -16.89 0.28 -4.33
N ASP A 80 -17.44 0.51 -3.13
CA ASP A 80 -18.19 -0.52 -2.42
C ASP A 80 -19.63 -0.67 -2.95
N ASP A 81 -20.37 -1.63 -2.39
CA ASP A 81 -21.74 -1.94 -2.83
C ASP A 81 -22.71 -0.77 -2.62
N GLU A 82 -22.37 0.17 -1.74
CA GLU A 82 -23.16 1.38 -1.48
C GLU A 82 -22.73 2.57 -2.36
N GLY A 83 -21.74 2.40 -3.23
CA GLY A 83 -21.22 3.43 -4.11
C GLY A 83 -20.17 4.35 -3.47
N ASN A 84 -19.65 3.99 -2.29
CA ASN A 84 -18.63 4.78 -1.61
C ASN A 84 -17.22 4.36 -2.04
N LEU A 85 -16.34 5.35 -2.13
CA LEU A 85 -14.92 5.11 -2.39
C LEU A 85 -14.26 4.45 -1.17
N CYS A 86 -13.55 3.36 -1.39
CA CYS A 86 -12.79 2.67 -0.35
C CYS A 86 -11.48 2.10 -0.89
N GLY A 87 -10.58 1.72 0.01
CA GLY A 87 -9.32 1.07 -0.33
C GLY A 87 -9.39 -0.45 -0.28
N ASP A 88 -8.22 -1.06 -0.37
CA ASP A 88 -8.03 -2.50 -0.19
C ASP A 88 -8.00 -2.89 1.30
N VAL A 89 -7.82 -1.92 2.18
CA VAL A 89 -7.73 -2.14 3.63
C VAL A 89 -9.07 -1.85 4.30
N ASP A 90 -9.50 -2.72 5.19
CA ASP A 90 -10.58 -2.44 6.12
C ASP A 90 -10.03 -1.51 7.23
N PHE A 91 -10.09 -0.20 6.96
CA PHE A 91 -9.45 0.82 7.80
C PHE A 91 -9.93 0.78 9.24
N ASP A 92 -11.23 0.60 9.45
CA ASP A 92 -11.81 0.55 10.80
C ASP A 92 -11.34 -0.69 11.57
N ALA A 93 -11.19 -1.82 10.88
CA ALA A 93 -10.75 -3.08 11.50
C ALA A 93 -9.30 -3.03 11.97
N ILE A 94 -8.45 -2.19 11.38
CA ILE A 94 -7.01 -2.12 11.70
C ILE A 94 -6.61 -0.89 12.49
N SER A 95 -7.49 0.06 12.69
CA SER A 95 -7.17 1.37 13.28
C SER A 95 -6.67 1.28 14.73
N ASP A 96 -7.04 0.24 15.44
CA ASP A 96 -6.63 0.00 16.83
C ASP A 96 -5.28 -0.72 16.96
N ILE A 97 -4.77 -1.33 15.89
CA ILE A 97 -3.53 -2.13 15.91
C ILE A 97 -2.39 -1.53 15.10
N ALA A 98 -2.68 -0.83 14.02
CA ALA A 98 -1.66 -0.18 13.20
C ALA A 98 -1.10 1.06 13.90
N ALA A 99 0.22 1.27 13.80
CA ALA A 99 0.84 2.51 14.27
C ALA A 99 0.45 3.71 13.42
N ALA A 100 0.27 3.49 12.13
CA ALA A 100 -0.22 4.48 11.17
C ALA A 100 -0.86 3.77 9.98
N ALA A 101 -1.88 4.38 9.40
CA ALA A 101 -2.52 3.88 8.19
C ALA A 101 -3.00 5.05 7.32
N THR A 102 -2.85 4.91 6.01
CA THR A 102 -3.40 5.89 5.06
C THR A 102 -4.87 5.61 4.80
N PRO A 103 -5.74 6.63 4.91
CA PRO A 103 -7.16 6.47 4.56
C PRO A 103 -7.39 6.47 3.04
N VAL A 104 -8.54 5.98 2.61
CA VAL A 104 -9.05 6.13 1.24
C VAL A 104 -10.51 6.58 1.33
N PRO A 105 -10.86 7.74 0.78
CA PRO A 105 -10.01 8.76 0.15
C PRO A 105 -9.17 9.59 1.15
N GLY A 106 -8.28 10.42 0.63
CA GLY A 106 -7.52 11.39 1.44
C GLY A 106 -6.11 10.92 1.84
N GLY A 107 -5.67 9.78 1.33
CA GLY A 107 -4.33 9.22 1.58
C GLY A 107 -3.41 9.32 0.35
N VAL A 108 -2.98 8.17 -0.16
CA VAL A 108 -2.03 8.05 -1.28
C VAL A 108 -2.49 8.77 -2.54
N GLY A 109 -3.79 8.78 -2.84
CA GLY A 109 -4.34 9.47 -4.01
C GLY A 109 -3.99 10.96 -4.06
N SER A 110 -4.03 11.64 -2.93
CA SER A 110 -3.64 13.06 -2.82
C SER A 110 -2.14 13.26 -3.10
N VAL A 111 -1.29 12.35 -2.65
CA VAL A 111 0.15 12.36 -2.93
C VAL A 111 0.42 12.13 -4.41
N THR A 112 -0.26 11.16 -5.03
CA THR A 112 -0.14 10.85 -6.45
C THR A 112 -0.45 12.06 -7.32
N THR A 113 -1.53 12.77 -7.05
CA THR A 113 -1.91 13.98 -7.76
C THR A 113 -0.87 15.09 -7.60
N SER A 114 -0.35 15.27 -6.39
CA SER A 114 0.69 16.26 -6.11
C SER A 114 2.00 15.96 -6.84
N VAL A 115 2.40 14.69 -6.90
CA VAL A 115 3.59 14.24 -7.64
C VAL A 115 3.41 14.46 -9.13
N LEU A 116 2.24 14.18 -9.68
CA LEU A 116 1.92 14.43 -11.10
C LEU A 116 2.05 15.92 -11.43
N ALA A 117 1.48 16.80 -10.60
CA ALA A 117 1.60 18.25 -10.77
C ALA A 117 3.08 18.70 -10.74
N LYS A 118 3.87 18.16 -9.82
CA LYS A 118 5.31 18.43 -9.74
C LYS A 118 6.05 17.99 -11.01
N HIS A 119 5.73 16.84 -11.56
CA HIS A 119 6.32 16.34 -12.80
C HIS A 119 5.96 17.23 -13.99
N LEU A 120 4.72 17.69 -14.07
CA LEU A 120 4.26 18.60 -15.11
C LEU A 120 5.05 19.93 -15.09
N VAL A 121 5.19 20.52 -13.90
CA VAL A 121 5.97 21.77 -13.73
C VAL A 121 7.43 21.56 -14.13
N LYS A 122 8.06 20.45 -13.68
CA LYS A 122 9.44 20.14 -14.09
C LYS A 122 9.59 19.97 -15.59
N ALA A 123 8.66 19.30 -16.25
CA ALA A 123 8.68 19.13 -17.70
C ALA A 123 8.55 20.47 -18.43
N ALA A 124 7.71 21.37 -17.95
CA ALA A 124 7.56 22.72 -18.50
C ALA A 124 8.82 23.56 -18.32
N MET A 125 9.50 23.44 -17.17
CA MET A 125 10.74 24.17 -16.89
C MET A 125 11.95 23.66 -17.68
N ALA A 126 11.92 22.43 -18.16
CA ALA A 126 13.00 21.79 -18.93
C ALA A 126 13.02 22.18 -20.41
N ARG A 127 12.08 22.99 -20.86
CA ARG A 127 11.95 23.44 -22.26
C ARG A 127 12.96 24.53 -22.62
#